data_418e4f24eba39e45b2b0dc51370b37e6
#
_entry.id   418e4f24eba39e45b2b0dc51370b37e6
#
_cell.length_a   1.000
_cell.length_b   1.000
_cell.length_c   1.000
_cell.angle_alpha   90.00
_cell.angle_beta   90.00
_cell.angle_gamma   90.00
#
_symmetry.space_group_name_H-M   'P 1'
#
loop_
_entity.id
_entity.type
_entity.pdbx_description
1 polymer ?
#
loop_
_entity_poly.entity_id
_entity_poly.type
_entity_poly.pdbx_seq_one_letter_code
_entity_poly.pdbx_strand_id
1 'polypeptide(L)'
;LTPWPTIARRLDAAAAADFVVALYNPKSGRRTRQIVEAQQLFLRYRDPETPVAIVKSAYRRRQHIEFTTLDRMAEADIGMLSTVLIGNSNTFMQHGLMITPRGYANKYDVTGDRGVKGGERSGRSLSSGLNGWLQSLHADHAAGMSVADLAAQYRLPADYIQASLDAPLPEP
;
A
#
# COMPACT_ATOMS: atom_id res chain seq x y z
N LEU A 1 7.34 3.02 24.74
CA LEU A 1 7.22 3.49 23.35
C LEU A 1 8.25 2.75 22.49
N THR A 2 7.84 2.31 21.30
CA THR A 2 8.74 1.67 20.34
C THR A 2 9.87 2.63 19.97
N PRO A 3 11.14 2.20 20.00
CA PRO A 3 12.27 3.04 19.60
C PRO A 3 12.16 3.51 18.14
N TRP A 4 12.57 4.74 17.88
CA TRP A 4 12.48 5.33 16.54
C TRP A 4 13.16 4.51 15.43
N PRO A 5 14.36 3.95 15.62
CA PRO A 5 15.00 3.13 14.58
C PRO A 5 14.15 1.94 14.15
N THR A 6 13.41 1.34 15.09
CA THR A 6 12.48 0.24 14.77
C THR A 6 11.28 0.72 13.97
N ILE A 7 10.73 1.89 14.33
CA ILE A 7 9.63 2.51 13.59
C ILE A 7 10.11 2.88 12.18
N ALA A 8 11.24 3.55 12.05
CA ALA A 8 11.81 3.97 10.77
C ALA A 8 12.00 2.78 9.82
N ARG A 9 12.55 1.66 10.30
CA ARG A 9 12.70 0.44 9.50
C ARG A 9 11.36 -0.13 9.02
N ARG A 10 10.32 -0.08 9.86
CA ARG A 10 8.97 -0.54 9.49
C ARG A 10 8.33 0.40 8.47
N LEU A 11 8.52 1.70 8.61
CA LEU A 11 8.03 2.69 7.65
C LEU A 11 8.73 2.56 6.30
N ASP A 12 10.03 2.34 6.31
CA ASP A 12 10.83 2.10 5.09
C ASP A 12 10.32 0.87 4.33
N ALA A 13 10.13 -0.25 5.02
CA ALA A 13 9.56 -1.46 4.43
C ALA A 13 8.13 -1.26 3.88
N ALA A 14 7.27 -0.55 4.63
CA ALA A 14 5.92 -0.26 4.20
C ALA A 14 5.87 0.70 2.99
N ALA A 15 6.79 1.67 2.96
CA ALA A 15 6.92 2.59 1.83
C ALA A 15 7.41 1.88 0.57
N ALA A 16 8.43 1.03 0.69
CA ALA A 16 8.96 0.23 -0.41
C ALA A 16 7.94 -0.78 -0.96
N ALA A 17 7.10 -1.35 -0.08
CA ALA A 17 6.04 -2.29 -0.46
C ALA A 17 4.74 -1.61 -0.92
N ASP A 18 4.73 -0.29 -1.05
CA ASP A 18 3.59 0.52 -1.50
C ASP A 18 2.30 0.37 -0.66
N PHE A 19 2.44 0.14 0.65
CA PHE A 19 1.28 0.10 1.56
C PHE A 19 0.73 1.51 1.81
N VAL A 20 -0.60 1.64 1.89
CA VAL A 20 -1.21 2.80 2.57
C VAL A 20 -0.87 2.71 4.05
N VAL A 21 -0.43 3.82 4.65
CA VAL A 21 0.04 3.84 6.02
C VAL A 21 -0.74 4.86 6.85
N ALA A 22 -1.16 4.44 8.05
CA ALA A 22 -1.75 5.31 9.06
C ALA A 22 -0.76 5.53 10.21
N LEU A 23 -0.38 6.78 10.46
CA LEU A 23 0.45 7.17 11.59
C LEU A 23 -0.44 7.73 12.70
N TYR A 24 -0.49 7.02 13.81
CA TYR A 24 -1.21 7.45 15.01
C TYR A 24 -0.30 8.23 15.94
N ASN A 25 -0.76 9.36 16.46
CA ASN A 25 0.00 10.23 17.36
C ASN A 25 1.42 10.52 16.84
N PRO A 26 1.55 10.98 15.57
CA PRO A 26 2.84 11.07 14.89
C PRO A 26 3.72 12.22 15.39
N LYS A 27 3.12 13.21 16.05
CA LYS A 27 3.81 14.40 16.57
C LYS A 27 3.30 14.77 17.95
N SER A 28 4.20 15.20 18.82
CA SER A 28 3.88 15.77 20.13
C SER A 28 4.86 16.90 20.44
N GLY A 29 4.66 17.65 21.51
CA GLY A 29 5.55 18.76 21.87
C GLY A 29 7.05 18.40 21.97
N ARG A 30 7.36 17.13 22.28
CA ARG A 30 8.76 16.61 22.37
C ARG A 30 9.19 15.80 21.15
N ARG A 31 8.27 15.40 20.27
CA ARG A 31 8.52 14.53 19.11
C ARG A 31 8.12 15.26 17.84
N THR A 32 8.97 16.18 17.41
CA THR A 32 8.70 17.02 16.23
C THR A 32 9.47 16.56 14.98
N ARG A 33 10.61 15.88 15.16
CA ARG A 33 11.49 15.48 14.06
C ARG A 33 11.00 14.22 13.33
N GLN A 34 10.33 13.33 14.02
CA GLN A 34 9.95 12.01 13.49
C GLN A 34 9.00 12.10 12.29
N ILE A 35 8.10 13.08 12.25
CA ILE A 35 7.21 13.28 11.09
C ILE A 35 8.00 13.74 9.86
N VAL A 36 9.02 14.56 10.04
CA VAL A 36 9.92 15.00 8.96
C VAL A 36 10.74 13.82 8.44
N GLU A 37 11.30 13.03 9.33
CA GLU A 37 12.06 11.82 8.95
C GLU A 37 11.16 10.78 8.27
N ALA A 38 9.93 10.60 8.73
CA ALA A 38 8.95 9.75 8.06
C ALA A 38 8.66 10.24 6.64
N GLN A 39 8.41 11.55 6.45
CA GLN A 39 8.23 12.14 5.13
C GLN A 39 9.40 11.83 4.20
N GLN A 40 10.64 12.03 4.66
CA GLN A 40 11.84 11.75 3.87
C GLN A 40 11.96 10.26 3.49
N LEU A 41 11.60 9.35 4.38
CA LEU A 41 11.56 7.92 4.09
C LEU A 41 10.57 7.59 2.96
N PHE A 42 9.35 8.12 3.03
CA PHE A 42 8.33 7.87 2.02
C PHE A 42 8.68 8.51 0.67
N LEU A 43 9.27 9.69 0.64
CA LEU A 43 9.72 10.38 -0.58
C LEU A 43 10.81 9.62 -1.36
N ARG A 44 11.46 8.64 -0.76
CA ARG A 44 12.40 7.75 -1.46
C ARG A 44 11.72 6.78 -2.43
N TYR A 45 10.44 6.50 -2.22
CA TYR A 45 9.69 5.46 -2.92
C TYR A 45 8.43 5.96 -3.61
N ARG A 46 7.95 7.15 -3.26
CA ARG A 46 6.65 7.67 -3.69
C ARG A 46 6.78 9.05 -4.31
N ASP A 47 5.83 9.33 -5.18
CA ASP A 47 5.68 10.65 -5.78
C ASP A 47 5.46 11.70 -4.68
N PRO A 48 6.15 12.87 -4.77
CA PRO A 48 5.93 13.99 -3.85
C PRO A 48 4.47 14.43 -3.74
N GLU A 49 3.70 14.32 -4.83
CA GLU A 49 2.27 14.67 -4.88
C GLU A 49 1.34 13.57 -4.35
N THR A 50 1.88 12.44 -3.87
CA THR A 50 1.06 11.39 -3.24
C THR A 50 0.12 12.00 -2.18
N PRO A 51 -1.21 11.76 -2.27
CA PRO A 51 -2.16 12.34 -1.35
C PRO A 51 -1.94 11.90 0.10
N VAL A 52 -2.06 12.85 1.02
CA VAL A 52 -1.99 12.64 2.45
C VAL A 52 -3.21 13.29 3.11
N ALA A 53 -3.86 12.58 4.03
CA ALA A 53 -4.94 13.12 4.84
C ALA A 53 -4.51 13.23 6.30
N ILE A 54 -4.77 14.39 6.91
CA ILE A 54 -4.52 14.65 8.32
C ILE A 54 -5.87 14.77 9.00
N VAL A 55 -6.18 13.80 9.85
CA VAL A 55 -7.46 13.73 10.56
C VAL A 55 -7.22 14.07 12.02
N LYS A 56 -7.69 15.23 12.45
CA LYS A 56 -7.65 15.66 13.85
C LYS A 56 -8.92 15.27 14.57
N SER A 57 -8.78 14.76 15.77
CA SER A 57 -9.91 14.42 16.65
C SER A 57 -10.98 13.58 15.94
N ALA A 58 -10.56 12.54 15.21
CA ALA A 58 -11.45 11.65 14.46
C ALA A 58 -12.64 11.18 15.29
N TYR A 59 -13.84 11.23 14.71
CA TYR A 59 -15.12 10.88 15.35
C TYR A 59 -15.45 11.66 16.63
N ARG A 60 -14.83 12.82 16.84
CA ARG A 60 -15.14 13.72 17.96
C ARG A 60 -15.80 14.99 17.45
N ARG A 61 -16.45 15.73 18.36
CA ARG A 61 -17.16 16.99 18.03
C ARG A 61 -16.31 18.04 17.30
N ARG A 62 -14.98 17.99 17.46
CA ARG A 62 -14.03 18.91 16.80
C ARG A 62 -13.20 18.19 15.72
N GLN A 63 -13.81 17.22 15.05
CA GLN A 63 -13.14 16.57 13.94
C GLN A 63 -12.82 17.58 12.84
N HIS A 64 -11.60 17.53 12.35
CA HIS A 64 -11.15 18.30 11.20
C HIS A 64 -10.31 17.41 10.30
N ILE A 65 -10.57 17.50 9.00
CA ILE A 65 -9.82 16.74 7.98
C ILE A 65 -9.17 17.76 7.05
N GLU A 66 -7.86 17.63 6.90
CA GLU A 66 -7.03 18.41 5.99
C GLU A 66 -6.38 17.47 4.99
N PHE A 67 -6.44 17.81 3.70
CA PHE A 67 -5.73 17.09 2.65
C PHE A 67 -4.50 17.89 2.24
N THR A 68 -3.39 17.19 2.04
CA THR A 68 -2.11 17.73 1.58
C THR A 68 -1.41 16.69 0.71
N THR A 69 -0.17 16.96 0.34
CA THR A 69 0.70 16.07 -0.42
C THR A 69 1.84 15.55 0.45
N LEU A 70 2.50 14.48 0.01
CA LEU A 70 3.57 13.85 0.77
C LEU A 70 4.74 14.81 1.03
N ASP A 71 5.12 15.61 0.04
CA ASP A 71 6.20 16.61 0.15
C ASP A 71 5.90 17.73 1.15
N ARG A 72 4.62 18.00 1.42
CA ARG A 72 4.15 19.06 2.33
C ARG A 72 3.62 18.53 3.67
N MET A 73 3.60 17.21 3.86
CA MET A 73 3.02 16.57 5.03
C MET A 73 3.56 17.12 6.37
N ALA A 74 4.87 17.36 6.46
CA ALA A 74 5.49 17.83 7.70
C ALA A 74 5.18 19.29 8.04
N GLU A 75 4.72 20.09 7.08
CA GLU A 75 4.32 21.51 7.25
C GLU A 75 2.91 21.62 7.85
N ALA A 76 2.09 20.59 7.70
CA ALA A 76 0.73 20.59 8.16
C ALA A 76 0.61 20.66 9.69
N ASP A 77 -0.54 21.16 10.17
CA ASP A 77 -0.82 21.25 11.60
C ASP A 77 -1.12 19.86 12.19
N ILE A 78 -0.07 19.13 12.53
CA ILE A 78 -0.12 17.79 13.11
C ILE A 78 0.14 17.86 14.61
N GLY A 79 -0.76 17.30 15.40
CA GLY A 79 -0.69 17.25 16.85
C GLY A 79 -0.88 15.86 17.43
N MET A 80 -0.99 15.79 18.75
CA MET A 80 -1.11 14.52 19.48
C MET A 80 -2.41 13.76 19.18
N LEU A 81 -3.48 14.46 18.79
CA LEU A 81 -4.77 13.87 18.43
C LEU A 81 -4.95 13.72 16.92
N SER A 82 -3.86 13.81 16.17
CA SER A 82 -3.88 13.63 14.72
C SER A 82 -3.57 12.20 14.34
N THR A 83 -4.27 11.73 13.32
CA THR A 83 -3.93 10.54 12.52
C THR A 83 -3.53 11.03 11.13
N VAL A 84 -2.37 10.62 10.65
CA VAL A 84 -1.90 10.94 9.29
C VAL A 84 -2.06 9.70 8.44
N LEU A 85 -2.85 9.80 7.36
CA LEU A 85 -3.03 8.75 6.36
C LEU A 85 -2.19 9.10 5.14
N ILE A 86 -1.22 8.26 4.82
CA ILE A 86 -0.34 8.41 3.66
C ILE A 86 -0.82 7.45 2.57
N GLY A 87 -1.20 7.99 1.42
CA GLY A 87 -1.62 7.21 0.26
C GLY A 87 -0.48 6.38 -0.34
N ASN A 88 -0.82 5.53 -1.31
CA ASN A 88 0.14 4.77 -2.10
C ASN A 88 0.14 5.24 -3.57
N SER A 89 0.85 4.54 -4.44
CA SER A 89 0.95 4.88 -5.86
C SER A 89 -0.40 4.92 -6.61
N ASN A 90 -1.44 4.26 -6.08
CA ASN A 90 -2.78 4.22 -6.65
C ASN A 90 -3.76 5.20 -5.99
N THR A 91 -3.31 5.93 -4.98
CA THR A 91 -4.16 6.88 -4.26
C THR A 91 -4.33 8.16 -5.06
N PHE A 92 -5.55 8.66 -5.15
CA PHE A 92 -5.89 9.90 -5.85
C PHE A 92 -6.98 10.68 -5.11
N MET A 93 -7.10 11.96 -5.46
CA MET A 93 -8.16 12.83 -4.97
C MET A 93 -9.30 12.93 -5.97
N GLN A 94 -10.53 12.70 -5.54
CA GLN A 94 -11.73 12.88 -6.36
C GLN A 94 -12.90 13.38 -5.52
N HIS A 95 -13.57 14.42 -5.99
CA HIS A 95 -14.72 15.03 -5.30
C HIS A 95 -14.47 15.36 -3.82
N GLY A 96 -13.26 15.82 -3.50
CA GLY A 96 -12.88 16.15 -2.11
C GLY A 96 -12.64 14.91 -1.21
N LEU A 97 -12.51 13.74 -1.80
CA LEU A 97 -12.21 12.49 -1.10
C LEU A 97 -10.85 11.95 -1.53
N MET A 98 -10.11 11.41 -0.58
CA MET A 98 -8.90 10.64 -0.82
C MET A 98 -9.28 9.17 -1.03
N ILE A 99 -9.03 8.65 -2.23
CA ILE A 99 -9.46 7.32 -2.65
C ILE A 99 -8.25 6.45 -2.94
N THR A 100 -8.22 5.27 -2.35
CA THR A 100 -7.27 4.21 -2.69
C THR A 100 -8.04 3.01 -3.21
N PRO A 101 -7.94 2.66 -4.50
CA PRO A 101 -8.59 1.48 -5.06
C PRO A 101 -8.04 0.20 -4.42
N ARG A 102 -8.92 -0.75 -4.15
CA ARG A 102 -8.55 -2.08 -3.59
C ARG A 102 -8.01 -3.07 -4.63
N GLY A 103 -7.31 -2.61 -5.65
CA GLY A 103 -6.83 -3.49 -6.72
C GLY A 103 -7.92 -3.99 -7.67
N TYR A 104 -9.16 -3.55 -7.50
CA TYR A 104 -10.28 -3.92 -8.38
C TYR A 104 -10.14 -3.37 -9.81
N ALA A 105 -9.30 -2.36 -10.03
CA ALA A 105 -9.02 -1.85 -11.37
C ALA A 105 -8.41 -2.91 -12.30
N ASN A 106 -7.69 -3.89 -11.73
CA ASN A 106 -7.19 -5.04 -12.47
C ASN A 106 -8.25 -6.13 -12.67
N LYS A 107 -9.36 -6.05 -11.92
CA LYS A 107 -10.41 -7.05 -11.88
C LYS A 107 -11.65 -6.66 -12.69
N TYR A 108 -11.98 -5.39 -12.73
CA TYR A 108 -13.11 -4.86 -13.45
C TYR A 108 -12.65 -3.87 -14.51
N ASP A 109 -13.30 -3.87 -15.67
CA ASP A 109 -13.11 -2.80 -16.65
C ASP A 109 -13.85 -1.56 -16.15
N VAL A 110 -13.09 -0.56 -15.68
CA VAL A 110 -13.63 0.67 -15.07
C VAL A 110 -14.08 1.66 -16.15
N THR A 111 -13.83 1.37 -17.43
CA THR A 111 -14.04 2.30 -18.54
C THR A 111 -15.46 2.27 -19.11
N GLY A 112 -16.40 1.60 -18.51
CA GLY A 112 -17.79 1.89 -18.82
C GLY A 112 -18.76 0.74 -19.04
N ASP A 113 -18.34 -0.46 -19.23
CA ASP A 113 -19.28 -1.59 -19.24
C ASP A 113 -18.93 -2.53 -18.06
N ARG A 114 -19.92 -2.84 -17.24
CA ARG A 114 -19.79 -3.60 -16.00
C ARG A 114 -19.35 -5.05 -16.22
N GLY A 115 -18.43 -5.27 -17.14
CA GLY A 115 -17.88 -6.56 -17.48
C GLY A 115 -16.79 -6.99 -16.51
N VAL A 116 -16.96 -8.14 -15.90
CA VAL A 116 -15.86 -8.90 -15.28
C VAL A 116 -14.87 -9.24 -16.39
N LYS A 117 -13.58 -8.86 -16.25
CA LYS A 117 -12.55 -9.24 -17.24
C LYS A 117 -12.61 -10.74 -17.49
N GLY A 118 -12.45 -11.15 -18.74
CA GLY A 118 -12.58 -12.54 -19.16
C GLY A 118 -11.72 -13.47 -18.30
N GLY A 119 -12.31 -14.55 -17.79
CA GLY A 119 -11.68 -15.52 -16.90
C GLY A 119 -12.14 -15.45 -15.44
N GLU A 120 -12.75 -14.35 -14.98
CA GLU A 120 -13.32 -14.27 -13.62
C GLU A 120 -14.82 -14.56 -13.62
N ARG A 121 -15.26 -15.43 -12.73
CA ARG A 121 -16.68 -15.71 -12.48
C ARG A 121 -17.17 -14.95 -11.27
N SER A 122 -18.32 -14.31 -11.38
CA SER A 122 -19.00 -13.66 -10.25
C SER A 122 -19.13 -14.63 -9.06
N GLY A 123 -18.74 -14.18 -7.87
CA GLY A 123 -18.79 -14.95 -6.63
C GLY A 123 -17.59 -15.85 -6.31
N ARG A 124 -16.61 -15.98 -7.20
CA ARG A 124 -15.37 -16.78 -6.96
C ARG A 124 -14.12 -15.95 -6.65
N SER A 125 -14.25 -14.67 -6.43
CA SER A 125 -13.11 -13.78 -6.25
C SER A 125 -12.25 -14.05 -5.02
N LEU A 126 -12.80 -14.74 -4.03
CA LEU A 126 -12.06 -15.10 -2.82
C LEU A 126 -11.33 -16.45 -2.94
N SER A 127 -11.74 -17.33 -3.84
CA SER A 127 -11.08 -18.62 -4.05
C SER A 127 -9.83 -18.53 -4.93
N SER A 128 -9.71 -17.50 -5.76
CA SER A 128 -8.47 -17.21 -6.51
C SER A 128 -7.44 -16.44 -5.67
N GLY A 129 -7.79 -16.01 -4.45
CA GLY A 129 -7.02 -15.01 -3.73
C GLY A 129 -5.69 -15.49 -3.18
N LEU A 130 -5.59 -16.70 -2.65
CA LEU A 130 -4.34 -17.21 -2.07
C LEU A 130 -3.60 -18.19 -2.99
N ASN A 131 -4.31 -18.94 -3.80
CA ASN A 131 -3.72 -19.97 -4.66
C ASN A 131 -3.55 -19.52 -6.11
N GLY A 132 -4.31 -18.50 -6.56
CA GLY A 132 -4.25 -18.02 -7.94
C GLY A 132 -2.89 -17.44 -8.35
N TRP A 133 -2.17 -16.82 -7.42
CA TRP A 133 -0.82 -16.32 -7.68
C TRP A 133 0.18 -17.47 -7.86
N LEU A 134 0.04 -18.57 -7.10
CA LEU A 134 0.89 -19.77 -7.26
C LEU A 134 0.68 -20.40 -8.62
N GLN A 135 -0.56 -20.52 -9.08
CA GLN A 135 -0.86 -21.03 -10.43
C GLN A 135 -0.23 -20.14 -11.52
N SER A 136 -0.32 -18.80 -11.36
CA SER A 136 0.33 -17.86 -12.26
C SER A 136 1.84 -17.98 -12.22
N LEU A 137 2.43 -18.10 -11.03
CA LEU A 137 3.87 -18.30 -10.85
C LEU A 137 4.37 -19.56 -11.56
N HIS A 138 3.66 -20.68 -11.38
CA HIS A 138 4.00 -21.94 -12.05
C HIS A 138 3.83 -21.83 -13.57
N ALA A 139 2.81 -21.15 -14.06
CA ALA A 139 2.59 -20.92 -15.49
C ALA A 139 3.69 -20.05 -16.10
N ASP A 140 4.08 -18.96 -15.44
CA ASP A 140 5.16 -18.08 -15.88
C ASP A 140 6.52 -18.81 -15.90
N HIS A 141 6.77 -19.66 -14.90
CA HIS A 141 7.96 -20.50 -14.86
C HIS A 141 7.96 -21.54 -15.99
N ALA A 142 6.84 -22.20 -16.23
CA ALA A 142 6.68 -23.14 -17.33
C ALA A 142 6.82 -22.47 -18.71
N ALA A 143 6.49 -21.18 -18.82
CA ALA A 143 6.71 -20.36 -20.00
C ALA A 143 8.18 -19.93 -20.19
N GLY A 144 9.08 -20.30 -19.27
CA GLY A 144 10.52 -20.09 -19.38
C GLY A 144 11.09 -18.94 -18.57
N MET A 145 10.30 -18.30 -17.71
CA MET A 145 10.82 -17.26 -16.82
C MET A 145 11.75 -17.85 -15.77
N SER A 146 12.89 -17.21 -15.56
CA SER A 146 13.84 -17.61 -14.52
C SER A 146 13.32 -17.25 -13.11
N VAL A 147 13.82 -17.94 -12.08
CA VAL A 147 13.50 -17.60 -10.67
C VAL A 147 13.87 -16.16 -10.33
N ALA A 148 14.94 -15.63 -10.93
CA ALA A 148 15.35 -14.24 -10.72
C ALA A 148 14.35 -13.25 -11.33
N ASP A 149 13.86 -13.52 -12.55
CA ASP A 149 12.86 -12.69 -13.21
C ASP A 149 11.51 -12.75 -12.48
N LEU A 150 11.11 -13.94 -12.03
CA LEU A 150 9.92 -14.14 -11.21
C LEU A 150 10.03 -13.41 -9.88
N ALA A 151 11.19 -13.48 -9.20
CA ALA A 151 11.43 -12.72 -7.96
C ALA A 151 11.28 -11.21 -8.16
N ALA A 152 11.78 -10.69 -9.28
CA ALA A 152 11.62 -9.29 -9.64
C ALA A 152 10.16 -8.93 -9.98
N GLN A 153 9.48 -9.77 -10.78
CA GLN A 153 8.09 -9.57 -11.21
C GLN A 153 7.12 -9.60 -10.03
N TYR A 154 7.23 -10.61 -9.17
CA TYR A 154 6.35 -10.80 -8.01
C TYR A 154 6.79 -10.00 -6.79
N ARG A 155 7.98 -9.35 -6.84
CA ARG A 155 8.59 -8.59 -5.73
C ARG A 155 8.74 -9.43 -4.45
N LEU A 156 9.14 -10.67 -4.63
CA LEU A 156 9.37 -11.63 -3.55
C LEU A 156 10.84 -12.11 -3.58
N PRO A 157 11.40 -12.52 -2.44
CA PRO A 157 12.73 -13.10 -2.38
C PRO A 157 12.87 -14.35 -3.28
N ALA A 158 14.02 -14.53 -3.92
CA ALA A 158 14.23 -15.63 -4.86
C ALA A 158 14.13 -17.01 -4.21
N ASP A 159 14.57 -17.14 -2.98
CA ASP A 159 14.44 -18.35 -2.16
C ASP A 159 12.97 -18.69 -1.85
N TYR A 160 12.14 -17.67 -1.62
CA TYR A 160 10.70 -17.85 -1.44
C TYR A 160 10.01 -18.26 -2.74
N ILE A 161 10.40 -17.68 -3.88
CA ILE A 161 9.91 -18.09 -5.22
C ILE A 161 10.29 -19.55 -5.49
N GLN A 162 11.55 -19.93 -5.25
CA GLN A 162 11.99 -21.30 -5.45
C GLN A 162 11.21 -22.28 -4.57
N ALA A 163 11.08 -22.00 -3.27
CA ALA A 163 10.29 -22.82 -2.35
C ALA A 163 8.83 -22.95 -2.78
N SER A 164 8.26 -21.88 -3.37
CA SER A 164 6.87 -21.86 -3.86
C SER A 164 6.70 -22.70 -5.14
N LEU A 165 7.74 -22.77 -6.00
CA LEU A 165 7.75 -23.61 -7.19
C LEU A 165 7.95 -25.10 -6.85
N ASP A 166 8.71 -25.40 -5.79
CA ASP A 166 8.97 -26.76 -5.31
C ASP A 166 7.76 -27.34 -4.56
N ALA A 167 6.85 -26.47 -4.07
CA ALA A 167 5.66 -26.92 -3.39
C ALA A 167 4.59 -27.43 -4.38
N PRO A 168 3.89 -28.53 -4.07
CA PRO A 168 2.78 -28.98 -4.92
C PRO A 168 1.67 -27.92 -4.95
N LEU A 169 1.10 -27.71 -6.15
CA LEU A 169 -0.08 -26.85 -6.27
C LEU A 169 -1.22 -27.46 -5.43
N PRO A 170 -1.94 -26.66 -4.62
CA PRO A 170 -3.10 -27.14 -3.89
C PRO A 170 -4.14 -27.67 -4.88
N GLU A 171 -4.73 -28.80 -4.56
CA GLU A 171 -5.83 -29.36 -5.36
C GLU A 171 -7.01 -28.38 -5.41
N PRO A 172 -7.72 -28.33 -6.55
CA PRO A 172 -8.81 -27.40 -6.81
C PRO A 172 -10.02 -27.57 -5.87
#